data_73507ab76f75cd6a68df3f340d1fccca
#
_entry.id   73507ab76f75cd6a68df3f340d1fccca
#
_cell.length_a   1.000
_cell.length_b   1.000
_cell.length_c   1.000
_cell.angle_alpha   90.00
_cell.angle_beta   90.00
_cell.angle_gamma   90.00
#
_symmetry.space_group_name_H-M   'P 1'
#
loop_
_entity.id
_entity.type
_entity.pdbx_description
1 polymer ?
#
loop_
_entity_poly.entity_id
_entity_poly.type
_entity_poly.pdbx_seq_one_letter_code
_entity_poly.pdbx_strand_id
1 'polypeptide(L)'
;PHRNQLIDTHKEVGTVSEVFRLSHKAKYESLMREYVGRAAIGHVRYATCGAEDRSYAQPFERHHIKKHKWFSFAFNGQLANYEDLRDQLLTDEDNYLARQTDTEIFMHVISTALSRESRPPLIEVCSQLAQRFDGAYSLVFLDALGDMVVARDPLGIKPLSYAFEGPLFAAASESVALVNLGFSPESIKSLLPGQAITITEGNLEIRQFATSPRRAHCFFEWIYFSNVASTLDGRGVYMTRKSLGEELAQMEDIEIDEDTIVVPVPDTSKAAADAMAYKLGIPCLEGLIRNRYSGRTFIE
;
A
#
# COMPACT_ATOMS: atom_id res chain seq x y z
N PRO A 1 2.05 21.83 12.89
CA PRO A 1 3.49 21.62 13.07
C PRO A 1 3.98 22.47 14.22
N HIS A 2 4.73 21.87 15.14
CA HIS A 2 5.45 22.61 16.14
C HIS A 2 6.32 23.65 15.41
N ARG A 3 6.45 24.87 15.97
CA ARG A 3 7.01 26.05 15.28
C ARG A 3 8.36 25.87 14.59
N ASN A 4 9.08 24.75 14.81
CA ASN A 4 10.38 24.43 14.22
C ASN A 4 10.43 23.05 13.55
N GLN A 5 9.33 22.30 13.51
CA GLN A 5 9.28 20.96 12.92
C GLN A 5 8.64 21.07 11.53
N LEU A 6 9.29 20.51 10.53
CA LEU A 6 8.87 20.60 9.12
C LEU A 6 8.02 19.38 8.72
N ILE A 7 8.30 18.22 9.34
CA ILE A 7 7.52 17.00 9.25
C ILE A 7 7.21 16.55 10.67
N ASP A 8 5.93 16.28 10.96
CA ASP A 8 5.48 15.69 12.22
C ASP A 8 5.00 14.28 11.96
N THR A 9 5.43 13.32 12.79
CA THR A 9 5.09 11.91 12.63
C THR A 9 4.34 11.39 13.85
N HIS A 10 3.13 10.84 13.60
CA HIS A 10 2.35 10.09 14.58
C HIS A 10 2.27 8.63 14.17
N LYS A 11 2.81 7.73 14.98
CA LYS A 11 2.73 6.28 14.76
C LYS A 11 2.74 5.53 16.09
N GLU A 12 1.92 4.50 16.16
CA GLU A 12 1.77 3.62 17.32
C GLU A 12 1.45 2.19 16.86
N VAL A 13 1.56 1.24 17.78
CA VAL A 13 1.07 -0.13 17.61
C VAL A 13 -0.40 -0.18 18.02
N GLY A 14 -1.22 -0.93 17.28
CA GLY A 14 -2.64 -1.09 17.53
C GLY A 14 -3.49 -0.80 16.30
N THR A 15 -4.79 -0.87 16.47
CA THR A 15 -5.74 -0.54 15.40
C THR A 15 -5.77 0.97 15.12
N VAL A 16 -6.15 1.35 13.89
CA VAL A 16 -6.31 2.77 13.52
C VAL A 16 -7.21 3.52 14.50
N SER A 17 -8.30 2.88 14.95
CA SER A 17 -9.23 3.47 15.92
C SER A 17 -8.59 3.76 17.27
N GLU A 18 -7.70 2.91 17.73
CA GLU A 18 -6.95 3.09 18.98
C GLU A 18 -5.87 4.14 18.85
N VAL A 19 -5.08 4.05 17.79
CA VAL A 19 -3.96 4.97 17.51
C VAL A 19 -4.46 6.40 17.38
N PHE A 20 -5.55 6.62 16.66
CA PHE A 20 -6.16 7.94 16.48
C PHE A 20 -7.20 8.30 17.55
N ARG A 21 -7.37 7.47 18.59
CA ARG A 21 -8.27 7.76 19.72
C ARG A 21 -9.71 8.03 19.32
N LEU A 22 -10.23 7.34 18.28
CA LEU A 22 -11.57 7.61 17.70
C LEU A 22 -12.72 7.48 18.70
N SER A 23 -12.59 6.64 19.74
CA SER A 23 -13.56 6.50 20.82
C SER A 23 -13.62 7.69 21.78
N HIS A 24 -12.65 8.61 21.72
CA HIS A 24 -12.53 9.76 22.62
C HIS A 24 -12.47 11.07 21.84
N LYS A 25 -13.62 11.64 21.49
CA LYS A 25 -13.76 12.82 20.63
C LYS A 25 -12.77 13.95 20.95
N ALA A 26 -12.65 14.37 22.21
CA ALA A 26 -11.75 15.45 22.61
C ALA A 26 -10.27 15.14 22.36
N LYS A 27 -9.84 13.88 22.58
CA LYS A 27 -8.46 13.43 22.31
C LYS A 27 -8.20 13.35 20.83
N TYR A 28 -9.16 12.83 20.05
CA TYR A 28 -9.11 12.80 18.59
C TYR A 28 -8.97 14.21 17.99
N GLU A 29 -9.84 15.14 18.39
CA GLU A 29 -9.80 16.53 17.93
C GLU A 29 -8.50 17.25 18.30
N SER A 30 -7.94 16.96 19.49
CA SER A 30 -6.64 17.50 19.91
C SER A 30 -5.52 16.98 19.01
N LEU A 31 -5.51 15.67 18.76
CA LEU A 31 -4.53 15.02 17.88
C LEU A 31 -4.63 15.59 16.45
N MET A 32 -5.83 15.71 15.89
CA MET A 32 -6.04 16.27 14.56
C MET A 32 -5.57 17.72 14.45
N ARG A 33 -5.73 18.53 15.49
CA ARG A 33 -5.20 19.91 15.51
C ARG A 33 -3.70 19.98 15.58
N GLU A 34 -3.07 19.04 16.29
CA GLU A 34 -1.62 18.94 16.42
C GLU A 34 -0.95 18.62 15.08
N TYR A 35 -1.56 17.69 14.31
CA TYR A 35 -1.00 17.19 13.05
C TYR A 35 -1.63 17.82 11.79
N VAL A 36 -2.20 19.00 11.89
CA VAL A 36 -2.72 19.73 10.72
C VAL A 36 -1.59 20.06 9.75
N GLY A 37 -1.74 19.67 8.49
CA GLY A 37 -0.78 19.91 7.42
C GLY A 37 -1.44 20.06 6.04
N ARG A 38 -0.67 20.50 5.05
CA ARG A 38 -1.11 20.58 3.64
C ARG A 38 -0.92 19.27 2.89
N ALA A 39 0.02 18.46 3.34
CA ALA A 39 0.34 17.15 2.78
C ALA A 39 0.50 16.14 3.91
N ALA A 40 0.10 14.90 3.67
CA ALA A 40 0.26 13.80 4.60
C ALA A 40 0.51 12.50 3.85
N ILE A 41 1.32 11.63 4.43
CA ILE A 41 1.46 10.24 4.02
C ILE A 41 1.11 9.34 5.20
N GLY A 42 0.59 8.15 4.93
CA GLY A 42 0.20 7.21 5.98
C GLY A 42 0.39 5.77 5.54
N HIS A 43 0.51 4.88 6.53
CA HIS A 43 0.67 3.45 6.30
C HIS A 43 -0.01 2.65 7.43
N VAL A 44 -0.66 1.56 7.04
CA VAL A 44 -1.17 0.55 7.96
C VAL A 44 -0.36 -0.71 7.74
N ARG A 45 0.47 -1.09 8.73
CA ARG A 45 1.31 -2.28 8.65
C ARG A 45 0.60 -3.47 9.26
N TYR A 46 0.57 -4.56 8.51
CA TYR A 46 0.29 -5.88 9.06
C TYR A 46 1.63 -6.62 9.20
N ALA A 47 2.03 -6.96 10.43
CA ALA A 47 3.32 -7.55 10.70
C ALA A 47 3.37 -9.01 10.20
N THR A 48 3.96 -9.23 9.04
CA THR A 48 4.28 -10.57 8.49
C THR A 48 5.74 -10.95 8.71
N CYS A 49 6.60 -9.96 8.99
CA CYS A 49 8.01 -10.12 9.32
C CYS A 49 8.48 -8.96 10.20
N GLY A 50 9.53 -9.19 10.98
CA GLY A 50 10.06 -8.22 11.95
C GLY A 50 9.23 -8.15 13.24
N ALA A 51 9.67 -7.37 14.21
CA ALA A 51 9.01 -7.23 15.50
C ALA A 51 7.71 -6.40 15.40
N GLU A 52 6.75 -6.72 16.28
CA GLU A 52 5.58 -5.89 16.55
C GLU A 52 5.95 -4.72 17.46
N ASP A 53 6.74 -3.80 16.93
CA ASP A 53 7.26 -2.66 17.64
C ASP A 53 7.01 -1.38 16.84
N ARG A 54 6.77 -0.27 17.53
CA ARG A 54 6.59 1.05 16.94
C ARG A 54 7.74 1.45 16.01
N SER A 55 8.96 0.99 16.30
CA SER A 55 10.13 1.29 15.48
C SER A 55 10.09 0.68 14.09
N TYR A 56 9.31 -0.40 13.89
CA TYR A 56 9.07 -1.03 12.59
C TYR A 56 7.84 -0.48 11.87
N ALA A 57 7.03 0.35 12.54
CA ALA A 57 5.89 0.99 11.89
C ALA A 57 6.34 2.03 10.88
N GLN A 58 5.67 2.06 9.72
CA GLN A 58 5.83 3.12 8.72
C GLN A 58 4.81 4.25 8.98
N PRO A 59 5.07 5.48 8.49
CA PRO A 59 6.20 5.91 7.66
C PRO A 59 7.53 5.94 8.41
N PHE A 60 8.63 5.74 7.66
CA PHE A 60 9.97 5.96 8.16
C PHE A 60 10.42 7.38 7.84
N GLU A 61 11.14 7.99 8.76
CA GLU A 61 11.58 9.37 8.64
C GLU A 61 13.11 9.46 8.79
N ARG A 62 13.74 10.26 7.93
CA ARG A 62 15.13 10.65 8.05
C ARG A 62 15.23 12.14 8.28
N HIS A 63 15.74 12.53 9.42
CA HIS A 63 16.06 13.92 9.74
C HIS A 63 17.35 14.37 9.07
N HIS A 64 17.38 15.61 8.59
CA HIS A 64 18.57 16.24 8.02
C HIS A 64 18.49 17.77 8.12
N ILE A 65 19.65 18.46 8.18
CA ILE A 65 19.71 19.94 8.21
C ILE A 65 19.25 20.59 6.89
N LYS A 66 19.43 19.92 5.75
CA LYS A 66 18.91 20.35 4.44
C LYS A 66 17.51 19.80 4.24
N LYS A 67 16.51 20.65 4.01
CA LYS A 67 15.10 20.29 3.91
C LYS A 67 14.81 19.20 2.88
N HIS A 68 15.41 19.24 1.69
CA HIS A 68 15.22 18.22 0.65
C HIS A 68 15.84 16.86 0.97
N LYS A 69 16.67 16.77 2.01
CA LYS A 69 17.25 15.53 2.55
C LYS A 69 16.56 15.08 3.85
N TRP A 70 15.66 15.88 4.38
CA TRP A 70 14.77 15.51 5.47
C TRP A 70 13.46 15.05 4.84
N PHE A 71 13.15 13.77 4.96
CA PHE A 71 12.01 13.16 4.32
C PHE A 71 11.37 12.06 5.16
N SER A 72 10.14 11.74 4.81
CA SER A 72 9.38 10.60 5.31
C SER A 72 8.88 9.77 4.13
N PHE A 73 8.82 8.46 4.28
CA PHE A 73 8.31 7.58 3.23
C PHE A 73 7.65 6.33 3.80
N ALA A 74 6.76 5.75 3.01
CA ALA A 74 6.17 4.46 3.27
C ALA A 74 5.98 3.69 1.95
N PHE A 75 5.97 2.37 2.00
CA PHE A 75 5.68 1.55 0.83
C PHE A 75 4.94 0.27 1.21
N ASN A 76 4.15 -0.22 0.27
CA ASN A 76 3.54 -1.53 0.28
C ASN A 76 4.28 -2.40 -0.72
N GLY A 77 4.93 -3.46 -0.26
CA GLY A 77 5.69 -4.35 -1.12
C GLY A 77 6.80 -5.09 -0.40
N GLN A 78 7.70 -5.68 -1.19
CA GLN A 78 8.86 -6.42 -0.71
C GLN A 78 9.92 -6.47 -1.81
N LEU A 79 11.20 -6.38 -1.44
CA LEU A 79 12.33 -6.51 -2.35
C LEU A 79 12.77 -7.97 -2.44
N ALA A 80 12.79 -8.51 -3.65
CA ALA A 80 13.28 -9.87 -3.91
C ALA A 80 14.81 -9.95 -3.77
N ASN A 81 15.52 -8.87 -4.08
CA ASN A 81 16.98 -8.77 -3.97
C ASN A 81 17.45 -8.11 -2.66
N TYR A 82 16.66 -8.22 -1.57
CA TYR A 82 16.98 -7.62 -0.28
C TYR A 82 18.36 -8.03 0.25
N GLU A 83 18.68 -9.32 0.21
CA GLU A 83 19.95 -9.83 0.75
C GLU A 83 21.16 -9.28 -0.02
N ASP A 84 21.10 -9.26 -1.34
CA ASP A 84 22.16 -8.70 -2.18
C ASP A 84 22.38 -7.23 -1.90
N LEU A 85 21.30 -6.45 -1.77
CA LEU A 85 21.37 -5.02 -1.46
C LEU A 85 21.90 -4.77 -0.05
N ARG A 86 21.50 -5.59 0.92
CA ARG A 86 22.03 -5.53 2.29
C ARG A 86 23.52 -5.77 2.30
N ASP A 87 23.98 -6.84 1.66
CA ASP A 87 25.39 -7.23 1.64
C ASP A 87 26.25 -6.20 0.90
N GLN A 88 25.74 -5.61 -0.19
CA GLN A 88 26.39 -4.47 -0.87
C GLN A 88 26.54 -3.26 0.06
N LEU A 89 25.50 -2.91 0.81
CA LEU A 89 25.56 -1.79 1.75
C LEU A 89 26.55 -2.05 2.91
N LEU A 90 26.58 -3.26 3.43
CA LEU A 90 27.45 -3.62 4.56
C LEU A 90 28.92 -3.87 4.15
N THR A 91 29.21 -3.97 2.85
CA THR A 91 30.59 -4.03 2.34
C THR A 91 31.33 -2.71 2.56
N ASP A 92 30.63 -1.60 2.61
CA ASP A 92 31.15 -0.29 3.03
C ASP A 92 31.16 -0.23 4.57
N GLU A 93 32.35 -0.19 5.18
CA GLU A 93 32.54 -0.19 6.65
C GLU A 93 31.86 1.00 7.36
N ASP A 94 31.57 2.06 6.63
CA ASP A 94 30.88 3.24 7.17
C ASP A 94 29.35 3.06 7.23
N ASN A 95 28.81 1.98 6.64
CA ASN A 95 27.38 1.71 6.63
C ASN A 95 26.97 0.65 7.67
N TYR A 96 25.83 0.84 8.30
CA TYR A 96 25.20 -0.16 9.14
C TYR A 96 23.67 -0.14 8.94
N LEU A 97 23.03 -1.25 9.24
CA LEU A 97 21.57 -1.36 9.25
C LEU A 97 21.08 -1.47 10.70
N ALA A 98 20.27 -0.52 11.11
CA ALA A 98 19.66 -0.54 12.43
C ALA A 98 18.58 -1.65 12.55
N ARG A 99 17.97 -2.03 11.42
CA ARG A 99 16.96 -3.08 11.31
C ARG A 99 17.18 -3.89 10.05
N GLN A 100 16.93 -5.18 10.14
CA GLN A 100 17.00 -6.08 8.98
C GLN A 100 15.66 -6.08 8.22
N THR A 101 15.36 -4.98 7.54
CA THR A 101 14.11 -4.79 6.79
C THR A 101 14.36 -4.08 5.47
N ASP A 102 13.50 -4.36 4.49
CA ASP A 102 13.46 -3.65 3.21
C ASP A 102 13.41 -2.14 3.38
N THR A 103 12.75 -1.68 4.43
CA THR A 103 12.60 -0.25 4.73
C THR A 103 13.93 0.44 4.99
N GLU A 104 14.89 -0.22 5.65
CA GLU A 104 16.24 0.33 5.84
C GLU A 104 16.98 0.44 4.49
N ILE A 105 16.81 -0.55 3.61
CA ILE A 105 17.37 -0.51 2.25
C ILE A 105 16.80 0.67 1.46
N PHE A 106 15.46 0.85 1.47
CA PHE A 106 14.82 2.02 0.86
C PHE A 106 15.39 3.32 1.42
N MET A 107 15.51 3.43 2.74
CA MET A 107 16.07 4.62 3.41
C MET A 107 17.47 4.96 2.89
N HIS A 108 18.35 3.95 2.81
CA HIS A 108 19.73 4.14 2.34
C HIS A 108 19.78 4.54 0.87
N VAL A 109 19.01 3.87 0.00
CA VAL A 109 19.02 4.16 -1.44
C VAL A 109 18.44 5.54 -1.74
N ILE A 110 17.32 5.91 -1.11
CA ILE A 110 16.75 7.26 -1.23
C ILE A 110 17.75 8.32 -0.73
N SER A 111 18.37 8.05 0.41
CA SER A 111 19.37 8.96 1.02
C SER A 111 20.56 9.19 0.10
N THR A 112 21.07 8.13 -0.51
CA THR A 112 22.16 8.18 -1.48
C THR A 112 21.76 8.96 -2.72
N ALA A 113 20.57 8.71 -3.25
CA ALA A 113 20.04 9.43 -4.40
C ALA A 113 19.92 10.95 -4.13
N LEU A 114 19.55 11.33 -2.90
CA LEU A 114 19.43 12.71 -2.45
C LEU A 114 20.77 13.33 -1.95
N SER A 115 21.86 12.57 -1.93
CA SER A 115 23.15 13.03 -1.33
C SER A 115 23.86 14.14 -2.11
N ARG A 116 23.53 14.32 -3.39
CA ARG A 116 24.11 15.35 -4.27
C ARG A 116 24.02 16.75 -3.66
N GLU A 117 24.95 17.65 -4.04
CA GLU A 117 24.95 19.03 -3.57
C GLU A 117 23.68 19.79 -3.99
N SER A 118 23.28 19.63 -5.26
CA SER A 118 22.03 20.13 -5.78
C SER A 118 20.92 19.08 -5.62
N ARG A 119 19.72 19.52 -5.35
CA ARG A 119 18.56 18.67 -5.26
C ARG A 119 18.26 18.01 -6.64
N PRO A 120 18.27 16.69 -6.74
CA PRO A 120 17.86 16.03 -7.99
C PRO A 120 16.34 16.17 -8.20
N PRO A 121 15.84 16.16 -9.44
CA PRO A 121 14.43 15.96 -9.70
C PRO A 121 13.93 14.65 -9.07
N LEU A 122 12.77 14.69 -8.42
CA LEU A 122 12.25 13.50 -7.71
C LEU A 122 11.99 12.30 -8.64
N ILE A 123 11.71 12.55 -9.91
CA ILE A 123 11.57 11.49 -10.92
C ILE A 123 12.89 10.75 -11.18
N GLU A 124 14.03 11.41 -11.09
CA GLU A 124 15.36 10.78 -11.19
C GLU A 124 15.64 9.89 -9.98
N VAL A 125 15.19 10.30 -8.78
CA VAL A 125 15.26 9.45 -7.60
C VAL A 125 14.50 8.15 -7.84
N CYS A 126 13.26 8.23 -8.35
CA CYS A 126 12.48 7.04 -8.71
C CYS A 126 13.20 6.15 -9.73
N SER A 127 13.84 6.75 -10.75
CA SER A 127 14.59 6.00 -11.75
C SER A 127 15.80 5.27 -11.17
N GLN A 128 16.49 5.87 -10.20
CA GLN A 128 17.60 5.22 -9.47
C GLN A 128 17.11 4.06 -8.59
N LEU A 129 15.95 4.20 -7.96
CA LEU A 129 15.32 3.10 -7.22
C LEU A 129 15.03 1.92 -8.15
N ALA A 130 14.42 2.17 -9.31
CA ALA A 130 14.07 1.12 -10.28
C ALA A 130 15.28 0.40 -10.87
N GLN A 131 16.44 1.06 -10.95
CA GLN A 131 17.68 0.44 -11.42
C GLN A 131 18.30 -0.52 -10.40
N ARG A 132 17.99 -0.35 -9.12
CA ARG A 132 18.56 -1.11 -8.00
C ARG A 132 17.62 -2.16 -7.44
N PHE A 133 16.31 -1.89 -7.45
CA PHE A 133 15.31 -2.72 -6.81
C PHE A 133 14.71 -3.75 -7.75
N ASP A 134 14.82 -5.01 -7.38
CA ASP A 134 14.00 -6.08 -7.91
C ASP A 134 12.95 -6.45 -6.86
N GLY A 135 11.68 -6.32 -7.23
CA GLY A 135 10.58 -6.59 -6.30
C GLY A 135 9.33 -5.76 -6.55
N ALA A 136 8.45 -5.84 -5.59
CA ALA A 136 7.17 -5.15 -5.59
C ALA A 136 7.21 -3.92 -4.68
N TYR A 137 6.77 -2.76 -5.16
CA TYR A 137 6.58 -1.60 -4.30
C TYR A 137 5.58 -0.59 -4.85
N SER A 138 4.69 -0.15 -3.97
CA SER A 138 3.89 1.06 -4.13
C SER A 138 4.37 2.05 -3.08
N LEU A 139 5.11 3.07 -3.50
CA LEU A 139 5.86 3.99 -2.66
C LEU A 139 5.13 5.33 -2.52
N VAL A 140 5.10 5.87 -1.32
CA VAL A 140 4.79 7.28 -1.04
C VAL A 140 5.95 7.93 -0.31
N PHE A 141 6.27 9.16 -0.69
CA PHE A 141 7.39 9.94 -0.17
C PHE A 141 6.96 11.39 0.02
N LEU A 142 7.44 12.02 1.08
CA LEU A 142 7.21 13.43 1.40
C LEU A 142 8.48 14.02 1.99
N ASP A 143 8.98 15.12 1.43
CA ASP A 143 10.12 15.85 2.02
C ASP A 143 9.67 17.07 2.83
N ALA A 144 10.63 17.67 3.55
CA ALA A 144 10.39 18.83 4.39
C ALA A 144 10.19 20.16 3.63
N LEU A 145 10.24 20.13 2.29
CA LEU A 145 9.78 21.23 1.44
C LEU A 145 8.28 21.11 1.14
N GLY A 146 7.68 19.96 1.42
CA GLY A 146 6.30 19.63 1.09
C GLY A 146 6.14 18.99 -0.28
N ASP A 147 7.24 18.61 -0.92
CA ASP A 147 7.19 17.92 -2.19
C ASP A 147 6.95 16.42 -1.98
N MET A 148 6.16 15.82 -2.87
CA MET A 148 5.65 14.47 -2.72
C MET A 148 5.94 13.61 -3.95
N VAL A 149 6.13 12.31 -3.72
CA VAL A 149 6.14 11.29 -4.76
C VAL A 149 5.15 10.19 -4.39
N VAL A 150 4.45 9.72 -5.42
CA VAL A 150 3.67 8.48 -5.41
C VAL A 150 4.14 7.65 -6.58
N ALA A 151 4.75 6.49 -6.36
CA ALA A 151 5.38 5.69 -7.41
C ALA A 151 4.99 4.21 -7.32
N ARG A 152 4.84 3.58 -8.49
CA ARG A 152 4.50 2.17 -8.60
C ARG A 152 5.62 1.41 -9.30
N ASP A 153 5.99 0.24 -8.78
CA ASP A 153 7.04 -0.61 -9.34
C ASP A 153 6.87 -0.85 -10.85
N PRO A 154 7.97 -1.14 -11.60
CA PRO A 154 7.93 -1.29 -13.05
C PRO A 154 7.08 -2.46 -13.57
N LEU A 155 6.78 -3.46 -12.73
CA LEU A 155 5.92 -4.60 -13.06
C LEU A 155 4.46 -4.38 -12.65
N GLY A 156 4.21 -3.39 -11.77
CA GLY A 156 2.89 -3.10 -11.21
C GLY A 156 2.35 -4.23 -10.35
N ILE A 157 3.22 -4.90 -9.59
CA ILE A 157 2.88 -6.07 -8.78
C ILE A 157 1.84 -5.69 -7.72
N LYS A 158 2.09 -4.59 -6.99
CA LYS A 158 1.15 -4.05 -6.01
C LYS A 158 0.23 -2.99 -6.62
N PRO A 159 -1.05 -2.92 -6.22
CA PRO A 159 -1.96 -1.91 -6.73
C PRO A 159 -1.63 -0.53 -6.19
N LEU A 160 -1.95 0.49 -6.97
CA LEU A 160 -1.86 1.89 -6.55
C LEU A 160 -2.86 2.72 -7.34
N SER A 161 -3.79 3.33 -6.64
CA SER A 161 -4.84 4.19 -7.19
C SER A 161 -4.61 5.63 -6.79
N TYR A 162 -5.07 6.57 -7.62
CA TYR A 162 -5.03 8.00 -7.33
C TYR A 162 -6.26 8.71 -7.87
N ALA A 163 -6.56 9.85 -7.30
CA ALA A 163 -7.58 10.76 -7.78
C ALA A 163 -7.19 12.21 -7.49
N PHE A 164 -7.72 13.13 -8.28
CA PHE A 164 -7.68 14.56 -8.00
C PHE A 164 -8.98 15.22 -8.42
N GLU A 165 -9.50 16.08 -7.56
CA GLU A 165 -10.69 16.88 -7.79
C GLU A 165 -10.41 18.31 -7.28
N GLY A 166 -10.41 19.27 -8.18
CA GLY A 166 -9.99 20.63 -7.87
C GLY A 166 -8.55 20.66 -7.33
N PRO A 167 -8.30 21.27 -6.17
CA PRO A 167 -6.97 21.33 -5.56
C PRO A 167 -6.60 20.09 -4.74
N LEU A 168 -7.52 19.14 -4.57
CA LEU A 168 -7.31 17.96 -3.73
C LEU A 168 -6.75 16.83 -4.55
N PHE A 169 -5.62 16.29 -4.11
CA PHE A 169 -5.00 15.06 -4.61
C PHE A 169 -4.97 14.00 -3.51
N ALA A 170 -5.25 12.76 -3.85
CA ALA A 170 -5.03 11.62 -2.98
C ALA A 170 -4.57 10.39 -3.76
N ALA A 171 -3.79 9.54 -3.11
CA ALA A 171 -3.39 8.24 -3.62
C ALA A 171 -3.50 7.20 -2.50
N ALA A 172 -3.86 5.97 -2.86
CA ALA A 172 -4.01 4.85 -1.94
C ALA A 172 -3.73 3.52 -2.64
N SER A 173 -3.37 2.50 -1.87
CA SER A 173 -3.19 1.15 -2.41
C SER A 173 -4.49 0.62 -3.04
N GLU A 174 -5.66 1.02 -2.52
CA GLU A 174 -6.95 0.55 -2.98
C GLU A 174 -7.92 1.72 -3.30
N SER A 175 -8.69 1.58 -4.38
CA SER A 175 -9.63 2.61 -4.82
C SER A 175 -10.74 2.89 -3.81
N VAL A 176 -11.18 1.90 -3.04
CA VAL A 176 -12.22 2.07 -2.01
C VAL A 176 -11.83 3.10 -0.94
N ALA A 177 -10.54 3.24 -0.64
CA ALA A 177 -10.07 4.27 0.29
C ALA A 177 -10.32 5.68 -0.24
N LEU A 178 -10.15 5.90 -1.55
CA LEU A 178 -10.43 7.18 -2.21
C LEU A 178 -11.93 7.47 -2.29
N VAL A 179 -12.75 6.44 -2.56
CA VAL A 179 -14.22 6.57 -2.49
C VAL A 179 -14.66 6.99 -1.09
N ASN A 180 -14.09 6.39 -0.05
CA ASN A 180 -14.39 6.74 1.34
C ASN A 180 -13.94 8.17 1.72
N LEU A 181 -12.95 8.72 1.02
CA LEU A 181 -12.55 10.13 1.15
C LEU A 181 -13.48 11.10 0.38
N GLY A 182 -14.44 10.60 -0.39
CA GLY A 182 -15.41 11.38 -1.12
C GLY A 182 -15.08 11.65 -2.58
N PHE A 183 -14.01 11.06 -3.14
CA PHE A 183 -13.73 11.15 -4.57
C PHE A 183 -14.77 10.39 -5.38
N SER A 184 -15.18 10.96 -6.51
CA SER A 184 -16.05 10.29 -7.48
C SER A 184 -15.36 9.04 -8.03
N PRO A 185 -16.03 7.88 -8.10
CA PRO A 185 -15.45 6.65 -8.68
C PRO A 185 -14.88 6.84 -10.08
N GLU A 186 -15.46 7.74 -10.89
CA GLU A 186 -15.03 8.05 -12.27
C GLU A 186 -13.71 8.83 -12.30
N SER A 187 -13.39 9.57 -11.22
CA SER A 187 -12.14 10.33 -11.09
C SER A 187 -10.96 9.43 -10.67
N ILE A 188 -11.24 8.26 -10.10
CA ILE A 188 -10.23 7.36 -9.57
C ILE A 188 -9.58 6.57 -10.70
N LYS A 189 -8.24 6.63 -10.76
CA LYS A 189 -7.42 5.96 -11.78
C LYS A 189 -6.37 5.08 -11.12
N SER A 190 -5.98 3.99 -11.79
CA SER A 190 -4.80 3.22 -11.41
C SER A 190 -3.54 3.86 -11.99
N LEU A 191 -2.51 4.01 -11.16
CA LEU A 191 -1.19 4.41 -11.64
C LEU A 191 -0.57 3.24 -12.42
N LEU A 192 -0.06 3.51 -13.62
CA LEU A 192 0.50 2.46 -14.47
C LEU A 192 1.86 1.98 -13.93
N PRO A 193 2.26 0.72 -14.25
CA PRO A 193 3.57 0.20 -13.88
C PRO A 193 4.72 1.10 -14.36
N GLY A 194 5.67 1.38 -13.45
CA GLY A 194 6.82 2.24 -13.72
C GLY A 194 6.49 3.73 -13.82
N GLN A 195 5.27 4.14 -13.45
CA GLN A 195 4.90 5.56 -13.36
C GLN A 195 5.05 6.11 -11.94
N ALA A 196 5.38 7.38 -11.88
CA ALA A 196 5.32 8.17 -10.66
C ALA A 196 4.51 9.46 -10.88
N ILE A 197 3.81 9.85 -9.83
CA ILE A 197 3.23 11.18 -9.66
C ILE A 197 4.21 11.95 -8.78
N THR A 198 4.68 13.09 -9.26
CA THR A 198 5.49 14.02 -8.48
C THR A 198 4.71 15.30 -8.25
N ILE A 199 4.73 15.80 -7.04
CA ILE A 199 4.18 17.11 -6.68
C ILE A 199 5.34 17.94 -6.17
N THR A 200 5.78 18.93 -6.93
CA THR A 200 6.91 19.80 -6.61
C THR A 200 6.47 21.24 -6.71
N GLU A 201 6.64 22.01 -5.63
CA GLU A 201 6.18 23.42 -5.56
C GLU A 201 4.70 23.59 -5.95
N GLY A 202 3.86 22.59 -5.64
CA GLY A 202 2.44 22.57 -5.96
C GLY A 202 2.10 22.14 -7.40
N ASN A 203 3.08 21.89 -8.25
CA ASN A 203 2.88 21.38 -9.61
C ASN A 203 2.86 19.85 -9.60
N LEU A 204 1.79 19.27 -10.12
CA LEU A 204 1.60 17.84 -10.24
C LEU A 204 1.97 17.37 -11.64
N GLU A 205 2.84 16.36 -11.74
CA GLU A 205 3.21 15.70 -12.98
C GLU A 205 3.13 14.19 -12.86
N ILE A 206 2.69 13.51 -13.91
CA ILE A 206 2.69 12.06 -14.01
C ILE A 206 3.69 11.68 -15.11
N ARG A 207 4.73 10.93 -14.73
CA ARG A 207 5.80 10.53 -15.64
C ARG A 207 6.15 9.06 -15.52
N GLN A 208 6.62 8.49 -16.63
CA GLN A 208 7.26 7.18 -16.64
C GLN A 208 8.70 7.33 -16.14
N PHE A 209 9.06 6.67 -15.03
CA PHE A 209 10.42 6.69 -14.49
C PHE A 209 11.24 5.42 -14.82
N ALA A 210 10.54 4.34 -15.19
CA ALA A 210 11.16 3.08 -15.59
C ALA A 210 10.33 2.40 -16.68
N THR A 211 11.01 1.70 -17.59
CA THR A 211 10.33 0.87 -18.59
C THR A 211 9.59 -0.28 -17.90
N SER A 212 8.35 -0.51 -18.29
CA SER A 212 7.56 -1.67 -17.86
C SER A 212 7.66 -2.76 -18.94
N PRO A 213 8.46 -3.80 -18.73
CA PRO A 213 8.64 -4.85 -19.75
C PRO A 213 7.39 -5.73 -19.90
N ARG A 214 6.61 -5.85 -18.83
CA ARG A 214 5.36 -6.59 -18.78
C ARG A 214 4.56 -6.17 -17.55
N ARG A 215 3.27 -6.42 -17.55
CA ARG A 215 2.45 -6.34 -16.32
C ARG A 215 2.52 -7.68 -15.59
N ALA A 216 2.78 -7.64 -14.29
CA ALA A 216 2.88 -8.82 -13.43
C ALA A 216 2.10 -8.58 -12.13
N HIS A 217 0.80 -8.30 -12.27
CA HIS A 217 -0.06 -8.04 -11.13
C HIS A 217 -0.09 -9.24 -10.17
N CYS A 218 -0.02 -8.98 -8.86
CA CYS A 218 -0.19 -10.00 -7.85
C CYS A 218 -1.64 -10.47 -7.85
N PHE A 219 -1.90 -11.73 -8.23
CA PHE A 219 -3.26 -12.27 -8.26
C PHE A 219 -3.90 -12.37 -6.88
N PHE A 220 -3.09 -12.51 -5.80
CA PHE A 220 -3.57 -12.49 -4.42
C PHE A 220 -4.28 -11.19 -4.05
N GLU A 221 -3.96 -10.08 -4.69
CA GLU A 221 -4.68 -8.82 -4.46
C GLU A 221 -6.17 -8.98 -4.81
N TRP A 222 -6.50 -9.62 -5.95
CA TRP A 222 -7.90 -9.85 -6.32
C TRP A 222 -8.56 -10.95 -5.51
N ILE A 223 -7.87 -12.09 -5.28
CA ILE A 223 -8.52 -13.25 -4.67
C ILE A 223 -8.61 -13.15 -3.15
N TYR A 224 -7.72 -12.36 -2.49
CA TYR A 224 -7.64 -12.40 -1.03
C TYR A 224 -7.45 -11.04 -0.34
N PHE A 225 -6.43 -10.24 -0.72
CA PHE A 225 -6.02 -9.09 0.08
C PHE A 225 -6.97 -7.91 -0.03
N SER A 226 -7.39 -7.54 -1.24
CA SER A 226 -8.12 -6.30 -1.48
C SER A 226 -9.56 -6.35 -1.00
N ASN A 227 -10.06 -5.20 -0.61
CA ASN A 227 -11.45 -5.03 -0.28
C ASN A 227 -12.34 -5.36 -1.49
N VAL A 228 -13.42 -6.06 -1.25
CA VAL A 228 -14.35 -6.53 -2.32
C VAL A 228 -14.94 -5.38 -3.14
N ALA A 229 -15.06 -4.18 -2.56
CA ALA A 229 -15.57 -2.98 -3.23
C ALA A 229 -14.51 -2.23 -4.05
N SER A 230 -13.23 -2.66 -4.00
CA SER A 230 -12.16 -2.02 -4.76
C SER A 230 -12.19 -2.36 -6.24
N THR A 231 -11.74 -1.41 -7.06
CA THR A 231 -11.38 -1.61 -8.46
C THR A 231 -9.86 -1.45 -8.58
N LEU A 232 -9.19 -2.48 -9.10
CA LEU A 232 -7.75 -2.52 -9.29
C LEU A 232 -7.45 -2.71 -10.78
N ASP A 233 -6.62 -1.82 -11.35
CA ASP A 233 -6.22 -1.89 -12.76
C ASP A 233 -7.39 -2.07 -13.75
N GLY A 234 -8.51 -1.37 -13.46
CA GLY A 234 -9.73 -1.40 -14.27
C GLY A 234 -10.63 -2.63 -14.05
N ARG A 235 -10.31 -3.50 -13.06
CA ARG A 235 -11.11 -4.69 -12.73
C ARG A 235 -11.66 -4.61 -11.31
N GLY A 236 -12.97 -4.73 -11.17
CA GLY A 236 -13.63 -4.84 -9.86
C GLY A 236 -13.26 -6.14 -9.15
N VAL A 237 -12.87 -6.05 -7.89
CA VAL A 237 -12.48 -7.21 -7.07
C VAL A 237 -13.66 -8.18 -6.92
N TYR A 238 -14.88 -7.67 -6.64
CA TYR A 238 -16.09 -8.49 -6.58
C TYR A 238 -16.31 -9.29 -7.86
N MET A 239 -16.25 -8.60 -9.02
CA MET A 239 -16.49 -9.25 -10.33
C MET A 239 -15.42 -10.30 -10.65
N THR A 240 -14.17 -10.06 -10.28
CA THR A 240 -13.09 -11.04 -10.44
C THR A 240 -13.34 -12.29 -9.58
N ARG A 241 -13.70 -12.12 -8.31
CA ARG A 241 -14.03 -13.26 -7.42
C ARG A 241 -15.26 -14.02 -7.89
N LYS A 242 -16.28 -13.29 -8.39
CA LYS A 242 -17.46 -13.90 -9.02
C LYS A 242 -17.05 -14.79 -10.19
N SER A 243 -16.25 -14.27 -11.13
CA SER A 243 -15.81 -15.04 -12.30
C SER A 243 -14.97 -16.27 -11.91
N LEU A 244 -14.12 -16.16 -10.87
CA LEU A 244 -13.39 -17.31 -10.33
C LEU A 244 -14.32 -18.39 -9.79
N GLY A 245 -15.41 -18.02 -9.13
CA GLY A 245 -16.45 -18.97 -8.68
C GLY A 245 -17.17 -19.65 -9.85
N GLU A 246 -17.44 -18.90 -10.92
CA GLU A 246 -18.04 -19.46 -12.15
C GLU A 246 -17.11 -20.47 -12.85
N GLU A 247 -15.79 -20.20 -12.88
CA GLU A 247 -14.78 -21.13 -13.40
C GLU A 247 -14.64 -22.37 -12.52
N LEU A 248 -14.60 -22.20 -11.19
CA LEU A 248 -14.58 -23.34 -10.25
C LEU A 248 -15.78 -24.26 -10.47
N ALA A 249 -16.97 -23.71 -10.68
CA ALA A 249 -18.16 -24.49 -10.95
C ALA A 249 -18.07 -25.33 -12.25
N GLN A 250 -17.31 -24.85 -13.25
CA GLN A 250 -17.08 -25.59 -14.49
C GLN A 250 -16.06 -26.72 -14.32
N MET A 251 -15.17 -26.60 -13.35
CA MET A 251 -14.13 -27.58 -13.04
C MET A 251 -14.60 -28.63 -12.02
N GLU A 252 -15.79 -28.42 -11.43
CA GLU A 252 -16.35 -29.33 -10.44
C GLU A 252 -16.82 -30.61 -11.10
N ASP A 253 -16.35 -31.75 -10.60
CA ASP A 253 -16.62 -33.08 -11.09
C ASP A 253 -17.39 -33.98 -10.10
N ILE A 254 -17.72 -33.41 -8.91
CA ILE A 254 -18.50 -34.14 -7.91
C ILE A 254 -19.93 -34.37 -8.40
N GLU A 255 -20.47 -35.54 -8.16
CA GLU A 255 -21.89 -35.83 -8.39
C GLU A 255 -22.74 -34.95 -7.44
N ILE A 256 -23.54 -34.08 -8.04
CA ILE A 256 -24.40 -33.13 -7.32
C ILE A 256 -25.75 -33.81 -7.08
N ASP A 257 -26.16 -33.87 -5.83
CA ASP A 257 -27.43 -34.40 -5.37
C ASP A 257 -28.24 -33.36 -4.57
N GLU A 258 -29.38 -33.76 -4.01
CA GLU A 258 -30.27 -32.89 -3.23
C GLU A 258 -29.68 -32.44 -1.88
N ASP A 259 -28.66 -33.12 -1.37
CA ASP A 259 -27.95 -32.80 -0.12
C ASP A 259 -26.69 -31.98 -0.36
N THR A 260 -26.33 -31.72 -1.62
CA THR A 260 -25.12 -30.96 -1.97
C THR A 260 -25.33 -29.45 -1.78
N ILE A 261 -24.41 -28.79 -1.06
CA ILE A 261 -24.45 -27.36 -0.80
C ILE A 261 -23.07 -26.74 -1.03
N VAL A 262 -23.03 -25.43 -1.28
CA VAL A 262 -21.79 -24.63 -1.24
C VAL A 262 -21.72 -23.86 0.09
N VAL A 263 -20.60 -23.97 0.80
CA VAL A 263 -20.34 -23.27 2.05
C VAL A 263 -19.19 -22.32 1.90
N PRO A 264 -19.37 -20.99 1.96
CA PRO A 264 -18.27 -20.03 1.90
C PRO A 264 -17.43 -20.05 3.16
N VAL A 265 -16.10 -20.01 3.02
CA VAL A 265 -15.20 -19.68 4.13
C VAL A 265 -15.18 -18.16 4.29
N PRO A 266 -15.71 -17.59 5.39
CA PRO A 266 -15.82 -16.13 5.51
C PRO A 266 -14.47 -15.43 5.68
N ASP A 267 -14.33 -14.17 5.21
CA ASP A 267 -15.36 -13.39 4.50
C ASP A 267 -15.05 -13.32 2.99
N THR A 268 -13.80 -13.58 2.60
CA THR A 268 -13.23 -13.31 1.27
C THR A 268 -13.86 -14.18 0.17
N SER A 269 -14.23 -15.43 0.49
CA SER A 269 -14.74 -16.39 -0.51
C SER A 269 -16.21 -16.20 -0.87
N LYS A 270 -16.97 -15.34 -0.16
CA LYS A 270 -18.43 -15.24 -0.35
C LYS A 270 -18.83 -14.98 -1.81
N ALA A 271 -18.21 -14.02 -2.46
CA ALA A 271 -18.54 -13.68 -3.85
C ALA A 271 -18.29 -14.85 -4.83
N ALA A 272 -17.24 -15.64 -4.61
CA ALA A 272 -16.93 -16.81 -5.41
C ALA A 272 -17.91 -17.96 -5.12
N ALA A 273 -18.19 -18.22 -3.83
CA ALA A 273 -19.11 -19.28 -3.42
C ALA A 273 -20.53 -19.04 -3.92
N ASP A 274 -21.03 -17.80 -3.82
CA ASP A 274 -22.36 -17.44 -4.35
C ASP A 274 -22.44 -17.67 -5.86
N ALA A 275 -21.40 -17.28 -6.60
CA ALA A 275 -21.35 -17.47 -8.05
C ALA A 275 -21.23 -18.94 -8.44
N MET A 276 -20.42 -19.73 -7.71
CA MET A 276 -20.30 -21.17 -7.89
C MET A 276 -21.64 -21.88 -7.66
N ALA A 277 -22.29 -21.61 -6.53
CA ALA A 277 -23.57 -22.18 -6.17
C ALA A 277 -24.65 -21.84 -7.22
N TYR A 278 -24.73 -20.59 -7.66
CA TYR A 278 -25.63 -20.15 -8.70
C TYR A 278 -25.40 -20.90 -10.03
N LYS A 279 -24.13 -21.07 -10.41
CA LYS A 279 -23.78 -21.77 -11.66
C LYS A 279 -24.09 -23.27 -11.62
N LEU A 280 -23.92 -23.91 -10.45
CA LEU A 280 -24.22 -25.32 -10.21
C LEU A 280 -25.70 -25.58 -9.97
N GLY A 281 -26.49 -24.54 -9.69
CA GLY A 281 -27.93 -24.68 -9.38
C GLY A 281 -28.21 -25.26 -8.00
N ILE A 282 -27.29 -25.11 -7.04
CA ILE A 282 -27.41 -25.65 -5.67
C ILE A 282 -27.38 -24.53 -4.63
N PRO A 283 -27.86 -24.78 -3.37
CA PRO A 283 -27.88 -23.76 -2.35
C PRO A 283 -26.48 -23.31 -1.90
N CYS A 284 -26.32 -22.00 -1.63
CA CYS A 284 -25.19 -21.45 -0.89
C CYS A 284 -25.65 -21.15 0.54
N LEU A 285 -25.05 -21.81 1.53
CA LEU A 285 -25.45 -21.69 2.94
C LEU A 285 -24.25 -21.29 3.80
N GLU A 286 -24.50 -20.45 4.81
CA GLU A 286 -23.50 -20.09 5.81
C GLU A 286 -23.32 -21.22 6.83
N GLY A 287 -22.44 -22.19 6.53
CA GLY A 287 -22.03 -23.25 7.44
C GLY A 287 -20.87 -22.85 8.37
N LEU A 288 -20.20 -21.73 8.08
CA LEU A 288 -19.08 -21.20 8.86
C LEU A 288 -19.31 -19.71 9.15
N ILE A 289 -19.03 -19.31 10.38
CA ILE A 289 -19.15 -17.91 10.82
C ILE A 289 -17.81 -17.47 11.40
N ARG A 290 -17.31 -16.31 10.94
CA ARG A 290 -16.10 -15.70 11.49
C ARG A 290 -16.34 -15.24 12.93
N ASN A 291 -15.46 -15.67 13.84
CA ASN A 291 -15.41 -15.08 15.18
C ASN A 291 -14.85 -13.66 15.08
N ARG A 292 -15.70 -12.66 15.34
CA ARG A 292 -15.31 -11.23 15.27
C ARG A 292 -14.51 -10.75 16.48
N TYR A 293 -14.44 -11.57 17.53
CA TYR A 293 -13.77 -11.22 18.79
C TYR A 293 -12.37 -11.83 18.91
N SER A 294 -11.99 -12.73 18.01
CA SER A 294 -10.65 -13.29 17.96
C SER A 294 -9.87 -12.74 16.75
N GLY A 295 -8.58 -12.49 16.95
CA GLY A 295 -7.64 -12.15 15.90
C GLY A 295 -7.39 -13.30 14.92
N ARG A 296 -6.41 -13.15 14.05
CA ARG A 296 -5.98 -14.21 13.14
C ARG A 296 -5.15 -15.25 13.90
N THR A 297 -5.39 -16.55 13.62
CA THR A 297 -4.76 -17.65 14.37
C THR A 297 -3.30 -17.91 13.96
N PHE A 298 -2.91 -17.56 12.72
CA PHE A 298 -1.59 -17.90 12.16
C PHE A 298 -0.62 -16.73 12.02
N ILE A 299 -1.08 -15.52 12.32
CA ILE A 299 -0.30 -14.31 12.23
C ILE A 299 -0.64 -13.49 13.47
N GLU A 300 0.06 -13.75 14.54
CA GLU A 300 0.07 -12.96 15.77
C GLU A 300 1.19 -11.93 15.71
#